data_7dee2c06865a8a8f79e89143e115f13a
#
_entry.id   7dee2c06865a8a8f79e89143e115f13a
#
_cell.length_a   1.000
_cell.length_b   1.000
_cell.length_c   1.000
_cell.angle_alpha   90.00
_cell.angle_beta   90.00
_cell.angle_gamma   90.00
#
_symmetry.space_group_name_H-M   'P 1'
#
loop_
_entity.id
_entity.type
_entity.pdbx_description
1 polymer ?
#
loop_
_entity_poly.entity_id
_entity_poly.type
_entity_poly.pdbx_seq_one_letter_code
_entity_poly.pdbx_strand_id
1 'polypeptide(L)'
;KVENILDTYSYVQKSIRRELGKDGILREVGSETYQLSFYKGNRIRRLIEKNGKPLSEKDQRDEDREVEKRVEEIEKEIAKQERRSTSGPPSENGQRVSIAEVLRASRLVNPRRERVRGRDVIVFDFEPNPNFDYKNAKSMLKFFGKTAGVMWIDEKDKQVARLEAFLADSFKIGGGLLAKLRKGASFTLEQERVNNEIWLPSVADINL
;
A
#
# COMPACT_ATOMS: atom_id res chain seq x y z
N LYS A 1 -3.53 14.01 14.69
CA LYS A 1 -2.11 14.29 15.07
C LYS A 1 -1.13 13.66 14.08
N VAL A 2 -1.36 12.40 13.65
CA VAL A 2 -0.52 11.70 12.66
C VAL A 2 -0.64 12.31 11.27
N GLU A 3 -1.82 12.78 10.88
CA GLU A 3 -2.08 13.41 9.58
C GLU A 3 -1.25 14.69 9.38
N ASN A 4 -1.14 15.51 10.42
CA ASN A 4 -0.34 16.74 10.35
C ASN A 4 1.16 16.49 10.23
N ILE A 5 1.68 15.40 10.79
CA ILE A 5 3.09 15.03 10.64
C ILE A 5 3.37 14.57 9.22
N LEU A 6 2.49 13.78 8.61
CA LEU A 6 2.63 13.32 7.23
C LEU A 6 2.78 14.47 6.24
N ASP A 7 2.03 15.55 6.42
CA ASP A 7 2.05 16.71 5.52
C ASP A 7 3.41 17.44 5.47
N THR A 8 4.29 17.17 6.46
CA THR A 8 5.66 17.72 6.48
C THR A 8 6.69 16.84 5.76
N TYR A 9 6.28 15.65 5.31
CA TYR A 9 7.18 14.70 4.65
C TYR A 9 7.01 14.71 3.14
N SER A 10 8.14 14.58 2.46
CA SER A 10 8.21 14.21 1.04
C SER A 10 9.31 13.18 0.84
N TYR A 11 9.15 12.31 -0.15
CA TYR A 11 10.15 11.31 -0.50
C TYR A 11 10.09 10.97 -1.99
N VAL A 12 11.15 10.39 -2.48
CA VAL A 12 11.25 9.92 -3.88
C VAL A 12 11.00 8.42 -3.90
N GLN A 13 10.11 7.99 -4.80
CA GLN A 13 9.83 6.58 -5.06
C GLN A 13 10.24 6.24 -6.49
N LYS A 14 11.15 5.28 -6.65
CA LYS A 14 11.45 4.68 -7.95
C LYS A 14 10.65 3.40 -8.13
N SER A 15 9.88 3.32 -9.21
CA SER A 15 9.14 2.13 -9.63
C SER A 15 9.85 1.52 -10.83
N ILE A 16 10.17 0.23 -10.75
CA ILE A 16 10.82 -0.52 -11.83
C ILE A 16 9.90 -1.66 -12.25
N ARG A 17 9.55 -1.71 -13.53
CA ARG A 17 8.79 -2.82 -14.11
C ARG A 17 9.76 -3.76 -14.83
N ARG A 18 9.68 -5.04 -14.46
CA ARG A 18 10.45 -6.11 -15.09
C ARG A 18 9.52 -7.13 -15.71
N GLU A 19 9.93 -7.70 -16.83
CA GLU A 19 9.20 -8.77 -17.49
C GLU A 19 10.13 -9.99 -17.71
N LEU A 20 9.56 -11.17 -17.57
CA LEU A 20 10.28 -12.41 -17.80
C LEU A 20 10.39 -12.66 -19.32
N GLY A 21 11.60 -12.67 -19.84
CA GLY A 21 11.86 -13.02 -21.23
C GLY A 21 11.61 -14.52 -21.53
N LYS A 22 11.53 -14.87 -22.80
CA LYS A 22 11.37 -16.27 -23.25
C LYS A 22 12.52 -17.18 -22.79
N ASP A 23 13.67 -16.60 -22.49
CA ASP A 23 14.87 -17.24 -21.96
C ASP A 23 14.86 -17.40 -20.43
N GLY A 24 13.77 -17.02 -19.76
CA GLY A 24 13.65 -17.08 -18.31
C GLY A 24 14.38 -15.96 -17.55
N ILE A 25 14.92 -14.97 -18.24
CA ILE A 25 15.64 -13.85 -17.62
C ILE A 25 14.71 -12.66 -17.41
N LEU A 26 14.67 -12.12 -16.18
CA LEU A 26 13.97 -10.88 -15.86
C LEU A 26 14.72 -9.68 -16.45
N ARG A 27 14.03 -8.88 -17.25
CA ARG A 27 14.56 -7.63 -17.83
C ARG A 27 13.71 -6.44 -17.41
N GLU A 28 14.40 -5.34 -17.12
CA GLU A 28 13.72 -4.06 -16.93
C GLU A 28 13.12 -3.60 -18.26
N VAL A 29 11.82 -3.36 -18.26
CA VAL A 29 11.07 -2.88 -19.43
C VAL A 29 10.59 -1.44 -19.26
N GLY A 30 10.78 -0.88 -18.09
CA GLY A 30 10.48 0.52 -17.81
C GLY A 30 10.72 0.88 -16.36
N SER A 31 11.02 2.16 -16.14
CA SER A 31 11.09 2.73 -14.80
C SER A 31 10.48 4.12 -14.74
N GLU A 32 9.93 4.46 -13.60
CA GLU A 32 9.33 5.75 -13.30
C GLU A 32 9.78 6.20 -11.93
N THR A 33 10.16 7.47 -11.81
CA THR A 33 10.53 8.09 -10.54
C THR A 33 9.49 9.14 -10.18
N TYR A 34 8.96 9.06 -8.98
CA TYR A 34 7.93 9.94 -8.47
C TYR A 34 8.44 10.70 -7.25
N GLN A 35 8.11 11.97 -7.17
CA GLN A 35 8.11 12.71 -5.93
C GLN A 35 6.75 12.50 -5.25
N LEU A 36 6.79 12.06 -4.01
CA LEU A 36 5.60 11.89 -3.18
C LEU A 36 5.61 12.94 -2.07
N SER A 37 4.47 13.55 -1.86
CA SER A 37 4.18 14.47 -0.78
C SER A 37 2.80 14.17 -0.21
N PHE A 38 2.40 14.88 0.83
CA PHE A 38 1.09 14.71 1.42
C PHE A 38 0.38 16.08 1.48
N TYR A 39 -0.92 16.06 1.27
CA TYR A 39 -1.79 17.21 1.40
C TYR A 39 -3.02 16.81 2.23
N LYS A 40 -3.19 17.42 3.39
CA LYS A 40 -4.26 17.09 4.34
C LYS A 40 -4.35 15.58 4.62
N GLY A 41 -3.19 14.93 4.87
CA GLY A 41 -3.07 13.48 5.11
C GLY A 41 -3.25 12.59 3.87
N ASN A 42 -3.53 13.15 2.70
CA ASN A 42 -3.68 12.43 1.45
C ASN A 42 -2.38 12.46 0.63
N ARG A 43 -1.98 11.30 0.12
CA ARG A 43 -0.77 11.20 -0.69
C ARG A 43 -0.96 11.83 -2.05
N ILE A 44 -0.05 12.75 -2.40
CA ILE A 44 0.14 13.33 -3.73
C ILE A 44 1.34 12.65 -4.37
N ARG A 45 1.20 12.26 -5.63
CA ARG A 45 2.23 11.60 -6.40
C ARG A 45 2.47 12.41 -7.66
N ARG A 46 3.72 12.84 -7.90
CA ARG A 46 4.14 13.61 -9.07
C ARG A 46 5.24 12.84 -9.79
N LEU A 47 5.04 12.51 -11.05
CA LEU A 47 6.07 11.90 -11.90
C LEU A 47 7.18 12.94 -12.19
N ILE A 48 8.44 12.57 -12.02
CA ILE A 48 9.57 13.45 -12.26
C ILE A 48 10.56 12.89 -13.30
N GLU A 49 10.61 11.55 -13.44
CA GLU A 49 11.45 10.90 -14.44
C GLU A 49 10.74 9.68 -15.04
N LYS A 50 11.05 9.38 -16.30
CA LYS A 50 10.61 8.17 -17.01
C LYS A 50 11.79 7.52 -17.70
N ASN A 51 12.02 6.23 -17.44
CA ASN A 51 13.15 5.46 -17.96
C ASN A 51 14.51 6.14 -17.69
N GLY A 52 14.70 6.68 -16.48
CA GLY A 52 15.93 7.36 -16.05
C GLY A 52 16.18 8.71 -16.70
N LYS A 53 15.19 9.29 -17.38
CA LYS A 53 15.29 10.62 -17.99
C LYS A 53 14.26 11.56 -17.37
N PRO A 54 14.62 12.81 -17.07
CA PRO A 54 13.68 13.85 -16.67
C PRO A 54 12.53 13.98 -17.69
N LEU A 55 11.36 14.36 -17.23
CA LEU A 55 10.22 14.64 -18.10
C LEU A 55 10.53 15.81 -19.04
N SER A 56 9.96 15.77 -20.25
CA SER A 56 9.93 16.93 -21.14
C SER A 56 9.13 18.07 -20.50
N GLU A 57 9.37 19.31 -20.93
CA GLU A 57 8.59 20.48 -20.43
C GLU A 57 7.07 20.33 -20.65
N LYS A 58 6.67 19.65 -21.74
CA LYS A 58 5.26 19.35 -21.98
C LYS A 58 4.73 18.38 -20.94
N ASP A 59 5.44 17.26 -20.72
CA ASP A 59 5.00 16.24 -19.77
C ASP A 59 5.01 16.77 -18.33
N GLN A 60 5.96 17.67 -17.99
CA GLN A 60 5.96 18.35 -16.68
C GLN A 60 4.70 19.19 -16.49
N ARG A 61 4.29 19.98 -17.50
CA ARG A 61 3.06 20.78 -17.44
C ARG A 61 1.80 19.91 -17.36
N ASP A 62 1.78 18.76 -18.03
CA ASP A 62 0.69 17.82 -17.96
C ASP A 62 0.59 17.19 -16.56
N GLU A 63 1.73 16.82 -15.99
CA GLU A 63 1.82 16.27 -14.63
C GLU A 63 1.42 17.29 -13.56
N ASP A 64 1.83 18.56 -13.71
CA ASP A 64 1.44 19.64 -12.79
C ASP A 64 -0.10 19.80 -12.77
N ARG A 65 -0.75 19.73 -13.94
CA ARG A 65 -2.20 19.78 -14.03
C ARG A 65 -2.89 18.57 -13.38
N GLU A 66 -2.31 17.39 -13.49
CA GLU A 66 -2.86 16.19 -12.81
C GLU A 66 -2.71 16.29 -11.29
N VAL A 67 -1.60 16.86 -10.81
CA VAL A 67 -1.41 17.14 -9.38
C VAL A 67 -2.45 18.16 -8.87
N GLU A 68 -2.66 19.26 -9.62
CA GLU A 68 -3.67 20.27 -9.28
C GLU A 68 -5.08 19.66 -9.20
N LYS A 69 -5.47 18.88 -10.19
CA LYS A 69 -6.75 18.15 -10.19
C LYS A 69 -6.88 17.24 -8.96
N ARG A 70 -5.80 16.53 -8.62
CA ARG A 70 -5.82 15.64 -7.46
C ARG A 70 -6.01 16.41 -6.15
N VAL A 71 -5.39 17.57 -6.01
CA VAL A 71 -5.59 18.48 -4.86
C VAL A 71 -7.05 18.94 -4.79
N GLU A 72 -7.62 19.39 -5.92
CA GLU A 72 -9.04 19.79 -5.97
C GLU A 72 -10.00 18.65 -5.61
N GLU A 73 -9.72 17.43 -6.08
CA GLU A 73 -10.52 16.26 -5.72
C GLU A 73 -10.49 16.00 -4.21
N ILE A 74 -9.31 16.06 -3.60
CA ILE A 74 -9.15 15.90 -2.16
C ILE A 74 -9.96 16.97 -1.40
N GLU A 75 -9.90 18.22 -1.83
CA GLU A 75 -10.68 19.30 -1.23
C GLU A 75 -12.20 19.08 -1.37
N LYS A 76 -12.65 18.64 -2.53
CA LYS A 76 -14.07 18.30 -2.76
C LYS A 76 -14.51 17.12 -1.89
N GLU A 77 -13.64 16.10 -1.72
CA GLU A 77 -13.91 14.95 -0.85
C GLU A 77 -14.01 15.36 0.62
N ILE A 78 -13.09 16.21 1.10
CA ILE A 78 -13.10 16.72 2.48
C ILE A 78 -14.35 17.56 2.72
N ALA A 79 -14.66 18.52 1.83
CA ALA A 79 -15.86 19.34 1.96
C ALA A 79 -17.16 18.51 1.95
N LYS A 80 -17.19 17.43 1.18
CA LYS A 80 -18.33 16.49 1.17
C LYS A 80 -18.43 15.70 2.48
N GLN A 81 -17.31 15.32 3.08
CA GLN A 81 -17.27 14.65 4.38
C GLN A 81 -17.72 15.58 5.51
N GLU A 82 -17.25 16.83 5.52
CA GLU A 82 -17.66 17.84 6.50
C GLU A 82 -19.16 18.09 6.45
N ARG A 83 -19.75 18.23 5.26
CA ARG A 83 -21.21 18.37 5.08
C ARG A 83 -21.99 17.15 5.57
N ARG A 84 -21.43 15.94 5.44
CA ARG A 84 -22.05 14.70 5.90
C ARG A 84 -21.92 14.48 7.41
N SER A 85 -20.81 14.90 8.02
CA SER A 85 -20.60 14.80 9.47
C SER A 85 -21.52 15.71 10.28
N THR A 86 -22.07 16.77 9.66
CA THR A 86 -23.16 17.59 10.26
C THR A 86 -24.55 16.95 10.16
N SER A 87 -24.71 15.84 9.42
CA SER A 87 -26.03 15.25 9.08
C SER A 87 -26.23 13.79 9.55
N GLY A 88 -25.25 13.21 10.28
CA GLY A 88 -25.36 11.81 10.75
C GLY A 88 -24.02 11.17 11.13
N PRO A 89 -24.04 9.97 11.74
CA PRO A 89 -22.81 9.27 12.08
C PRO A 89 -21.93 9.08 10.84
N PRO A 90 -20.59 9.14 10.97
CA PRO A 90 -19.69 9.07 9.84
C PRO A 90 -19.91 7.76 9.07
N SER A 91 -20.39 7.88 7.85
CA SER A 91 -20.41 6.79 6.90
C SER A 91 -18.95 6.42 6.63
N GLU A 92 -18.49 5.30 7.20
CA GLU A 92 -17.21 4.70 6.84
C GLU A 92 -17.16 4.60 5.31
N ASN A 93 -16.28 5.37 4.68
CA ASN A 93 -16.02 5.23 3.25
C ASN A 93 -15.69 3.76 2.98
N GLY A 94 -16.55 3.05 2.27
CA GLY A 94 -16.58 1.60 2.11
C GLY A 94 -15.34 0.94 1.48
N GLN A 95 -14.25 1.67 1.31
CA GLN A 95 -12.99 1.19 0.74
C GLN A 95 -11.83 1.08 1.75
N ARG A 96 -11.82 1.85 2.82
CA ARG A 96 -10.74 1.76 3.81
C ARG A 96 -11.00 0.57 4.74
N VAL A 97 -10.00 -0.29 4.85
CA VAL A 97 -9.99 -1.42 5.77
C VAL A 97 -9.08 -1.07 6.93
N SER A 98 -9.57 -1.19 8.15
CA SER A 98 -8.78 -0.95 9.34
C SER A 98 -7.82 -2.12 9.62
N ILE A 99 -6.72 -1.86 10.32
CA ILE A 99 -5.79 -2.91 10.78
C ILE A 99 -6.54 -3.96 11.62
N ALA A 100 -7.49 -3.53 12.45
CA ALA A 100 -8.29 -4.44 13.26
C ALA A 100 -9.17 -5.37 12.42
N GLU A 101 -9.70 -4.90 11.28
CA GLU A 101 -10.46 -5.76 10.34
C GLU A 101 -9.54 -6.77 9.65
N VAL A 102 -8.33 -6.36 9.24
CA VAL A 102 -7.32 -7.26 8.66
C VAL A 102 -6.92 -8.34 9.66
N LEU A 103 -6.63 -7.96 10.91
CA LEU A 103 -6.27 -8.91 11.97
C LEU A 103 -7.41 -9.91 12.27
N ARG A 104 -8.67 -9.48 12.24
CA ARG A 104 -9.81 -10.39 12.38
C ARG A 104 -9.97 -11.33 11.19
N ALA A 105 -9.67 -10.86 9.99
CA ALA A 105 -9.70 -11.66 8.77
C ALA A 105 -8.48 -12.59 8.63
N SER A 106 -7.47 -12.45 9.48
CA SER A 106 -6.25 -13.25 9.43
C SER A 106 -6.09 -14.06 10.72
N ARG A 107 -5.47 -15.21 10.63
CA ARG A 107 -4.98 -15.98 11.77
C ARG A 107 -3.47 -15.82 11.85
N LEU A 108 -2.98 -15.30 12.98
CA LEU A 108 -1.56 -15.16 13.26
C LEU A 108 -1.10 -16.38 14.05
N VAL A 109 -0.07 -17.05 13.56
CA VAL A 109 0.48 -18.28 14.15
C VAL A 109 2.00 -18.20 14.26
N ASN A 110 2.61 -19.14 14.99
CA ASN A 110 4.06 -19.30 15.10
C ASN A 110 4.79 -18.01 15.53
N PRO A 111 4.40 -17.34 16.64
CA PRO A 111 5.08 -16.14 17.10
C PRO A 111 6.54 -16.44 17.44
N ARG A 112 7.46 -15.60 16.92
CA ARG A 112 8.89 -15.66 17.21
C ARG A 112 9.46 -14.26 17.31
N ARG A 113 10.53 -14.09 18.08
CA ARG A 113 11.23 -12.82 18.19
C ARG A 113 12.44 -12.81 17.28
N GLU A 114 12.62 -11.73 16.57
CA GLU A 114 13.77 -11.48 15.72
C GLU A 114 14.27 -10.05 15.92
N ARG A 115 15.44 -9.74 15.38
CA ARG A 115 15.99 -8.40 15.35
C ARG A 115 16.24 -7.98 13.91
N VAL A 116 15.55 -6.93 13.46
CA VAL A 116 15.65 -6.41 12.10
C VAL A 116 16.12 -4.96 12.15
N ARG A 117 17.22 -4.64 11.45
CA ARG A 117 17.79 -3.28 11.40
C ARG A 117 17.98 -2.65 12.80
N GLY A 118 18.42 -3.47 13.76
CA GLY A 118 18.66 -3.03 15.15
C GLY A 118 17.42 -2.87 16.03
N ARG A 119 16.22 -3.22 15.52
CA ARG A 119 14.95 -3.14 16.26
C ARG A 119 14.41 -4.54 16.57
N ASP A 120 13.84 -4.71 17.74
CA ASP A 120 13.20 -5.95 18.14
C ASP A 120 11.82 -6.04 17.52
N VAL A 121 11.53 -7.17 16.87
CA VAL A 121 10.27 -7.43 16.17
C VAL A 121 9.68 -8.76 16.61
N ILE A 122 8.36 -8.85 16.62
CA ILE A 122 7.65 -10.11 16.70
C ILE A 122 7.26 -10.50 15.28
N VAL A 123 7.63 -11.71 14.89
CA VAL A 123 7.32 -12.29 13.58
C VAL A 123 6.19 -13.28 13.73
N PHE A 124 5.21 -13.20 12.86
CA PHE A 124 4.10 -14.13 12.76
C PHE A 124 4.02 -14.68 11.34
N ASP A 125 3.70 -15.95 11.24
CA ASP A 125 3.10 -16.44 10.01
C ASP A 125 1.62 -16.06 10.03
N PHE A 126 1.06 -15.65 8.91
CA PHE A 126 -0.37 -15.34 8.81
C PHE A 126 -1.02 -16.12 7.68
N GLU A 127 -2.26 -16.47 7.89
CA GLU A 127 -3.09 -17.18 6.94
C GLU A 127 -4.56 -16.70 7.06
N PRO A 128 -5.41 -17.02 6.08
CA PRO A 128 -6.83 -16.69 6.18
C PRO A 128 -7.47 -17.28 7.44
N ASN A 129 -8.28 -16.48 8.15
CA ASN A 129 -9.04 -16.96 9.28
C ASN A 129 -10.26 -17.78 8.78
N PRO A 130 -10.34 -19.09 9.00
CA PRO A 130 -11.44 -19.93 8.48
C PRO A 130 -12.81 -19.55 9.06
N ASN A 131 -12.85 -18.86 10.21
CA ASN A 131 -14.08 -18.43 10.88
C ASN A 131 -14.55 -17.03 10.46
N PHE A 132 -13.84 -16.36 9.53
CA PHE A 132 -14.21 -15.03 9.06
C PHE A 132 -15.16 -15.09 7.86
N ASP A 133 -16.24 -14.30 7.88
CA ASP A 133 -17.19 -14.21 6.76
C ASP A 133 -16.66 -13.37 5.60
N TYR A 134 -15.83 -13.97 4.76
CA TYR A 134 -15.31 -13.30 3.56
C TYR A 134 -16.39 -13.03 2.50
N LYS A 135 -17.49 -13.79 2.49
CA LYS A 135 -18.53 -13.67 1.45
C LYS A 135 -19.14 -12.26 1.45
N ASN A 136 -19.42 -11.75 2.64
CA ASN A 136 -20.03 -10.44 2.84
C ASN A 136 -19.03 -9.32 3.14
N ALA A 137 -17.72 -9.63 3.12
CA ALA A 137 -16.66 -8.69 3.45
C ALA A 137 -16.33 -7.71 2.33
N LYS A 138 -15.67 -6.61 2.68
CA LYS A 138 -15.06 -5.65 1.74
C LYS A 138 -14.06 -6.37 0.81
N SER A 139 -13.91 -5.89 -0.42
CA SER A 139 -13.05 -6.52 -1.44
C SER A 139 -11.61 -6.75 -0.95
N MET A 140 -11.03 -5.81 -0.21
CA MET A 140 -9.70 -5.94 0.37
C MET A 140 -9.63 -7.10 1.40
N LEU A 141 -10.65 -7.31 2.22
CA LEU A 141 -10.70 -8.44 3.16
C LEU A 141 -10.87 -9.78 2.43
N LYS A 142 -11.62 -9.81 1.33
CA LYS A 142 -11.68 -10.99 0.44
C LYS A 142 -10.32 -11.32 -0.17
N PHE A 143 -9.50 -10.32 -0.48
CA PHE A 143 -8.12 -10.51 -0.91
C PHE A 143 -7.29 -11.16 0.20
N PHE A 144 -7.36 -10.66 1.44
CA PHE A 144 -6.70 -11.29 2.60
C PHE A 144 -7.17 -12.73 2.85
N GLY A 145 -8.43 -13.05 2.54
CA GLY A 145 -8.96 -14.41 2.58
C GLY A 145 -8.32 -15.39 1.60
N LYS A 146 -7.44 -14.92 0.72
CA LYS A 146 -6.69 -15.75 -0.24
C LYS A 146 -5.20 -15.56 -0.13
N THR A 147 -4.72 -14.87 0.89
CA THR A 147 -3.33 -14.47 1.07
C THR A 147 -2.77 -15.11 2.34
N ALA A 148 -1.58 -15.67 2.23
CA ALA A 148 -0.81 -16.16 3.37
C ALA A 148 0.63 -15.62 3.30
N GLY A 149 1.36 -15.64 4.42
CA GLY A 149 2.71 -15.13 4.41
C GLY A 149 3.31 -14.92 5.80
N VAL A 150 4.26 -14.00 5.89
CA VAL A 150 4.98 -13.67 7.12
C VAL A 150 4.91 -12.17 7.37
N MET A 151 4.73 -11.79 8.63
CA MET A 151 4.61 -10.40 9.07
C MET A 151 5.58 -10.13 10.23
N TRP A 152 6.35 -9.07 10.12
CA TRP A 152 7.24 -8.56 11.16
C TRP A 152 6.65 -7.31 11.77
N ILE A 153 6.37 -7.35 13.06
CA ILE A 153 5.76 -6.24 13.81
C ILE A 153 6.79 -5.69 14.79
N ASP A 154 7.11 -4.41 14.68
CA ASP A 154 7.96 -3.71 15.64
C ASP A 154 7.37 -3.77 17.05
N GLU A 155 8.14 -4.28 18.03
CA GLU A 155 7.63 -4.46 19.40
C GLU A 155 7.30 -3.15 20.10
N LYS A 156 8.05 -2.08 19.81
CA LYS A 156 7.88 -0.78 20.45
C LYS A 156 6.74 0.02 19.84
N ASP A 157 6.75 0.16 18.53
CA ASP A 157 5.85 1.07 17.82
C ASP A 157 4.55 0.38 17.36
N LYS A 158 4.49 -0.97 17.44
CA LYS A 158 3.34 -1.79 16.98
C LYS A 158 2.99 -1.55 15.51
N GLN A 159 4.01 -1.28 14.69
CA GLN A 159 3.90 -1.08 13.26
C GLN A 159 4.43 -2.29 12.50
N VAL A 160 3.85 -2.56 11.33
CA VAL A 160 4.35 -3.59 10.43
C VAL A 160 5.65 -3.07 9.80
N ALA A 161 6.79 -3.66 10.20
CA ALA A 161 8.09 -3.32 9.63
C ALA A 161 8.33 -4.02 8.28
N ARG A 162 7.83 -5.26 8.14
CA ARG A 162 7.93 -6.05 6.89
C ARG A 162 6.73 -6.97 6.77
N LEU A 163 6.30 -7.16 5.54
CA LEU A 163 5.27 -8.10 5.16
C LEU A 163 5.73 -8.84 3.89
N GLU A 164 5.76 -10.15 3.94
CA GLU A 164 5.92 -11.02 2.78
C GLU A 164 4.67 -11.87 2.61
N ALA A 165 4.07 -11.83 1.46
CA ALA A 165 2.82 -12.52 1.23
C ALA A 165 2.71 -13.11 -0.16
N PHE A 166 1.90 -14.15 -0.29
CA PHE A 166 1.59 -14.78 -1.55
C PHE A 166 0.11 -15.15 -1.63
N LEU A 167 -0.41 -15.18 -2.84
CA LEU A 167 -1.77 -15.64 -3.10
C LEU A 167 -1.82 -17.18 -3.13
N ALA A 168 -2.51 -17.74 -2.16
CA ALA A 168 -2.80 -19.19 -2.09
C ALA A 168 -3.82 -19.63 -3.16
N ASP A 169 -4.65 -18.69 -3.64
CA ASP A 169 -5.61 -18.88 -4.72
C ASP A 169 -5.74 -17.62 -5.58
N SER A 170 -6.22 -17.73 -6.81
CA SER A 170 -6.39 -16.59 -7.71
C SER A 170 -7.43 -15.59 -7.20
N PHE A 171 -7.18 -14.30 -7.44
CA PHE A 171 -8.06 -13.21 -7.05
C PHE A 171 -8.41 -12.30 -8.23
N LYS A 172 -9.70 -11.96 -8.36
CA LYS A 172 -10.21 -11.06 -9.40
C LYS A 172 -10.52 -9.69 -8.80
N ILE A 173 -9.91 -8.64 -9.33
CA ILE A 173 -10.18 -7.25 -8.97
C ILE A 173 -11.27 -6.72 -9.89
N GLY A 174 -12.32 -6.09 -9.32
CA GLY A 174 -13.45 -5.57 -10.09
C GLY A 174 -14.19 -6.64 -10.88
N GLY A 175 -14.41 -7.83 -10.29
CA GLY A 175 -15.04 -8.95 -10.99
C GLY A 175 -14.20 -9.58 -12.10
N GLY A 176 -12.92 -9.18 -12.22
CA GLY A 176 -12.01 -9.62 -13.29
C GLY A 176 -11.88 -8.62 -14.44
N LEU A 177 -12.62 -7.51 -14.40
CA LEU A 177 -12.56 -6.45 -15.43
C LEU A 177 -11.27 -5.62 -15.29
N LEU A 178 -10.81 -5.38 -14.05
CA LEU A 178 -9.63 -4.55 -13.78
C LEU A 178 -8.34 -5.36 -13.78
N ALA A 179 -8.32 -6.51 -13.10
CA ALA A 179 -7.18 -7.42 -13.09
C ALA A 179 -7.56 -8.80 -12.56
N LYS A 180 -6.77 -9.80 -12.94
CA LYS A 180 -6.79 -11.16 -12.36
C LYS A 180 -5.39 -11.49 -11.86
N LEU A 181 -5.25 -11.54 -10.54
CA LEU A 181 -4.03 -12.01 -9.90
C LEU A 181 -4.03 -13.54 -9.87
N ARG A 182 -2.93 -14.14 -10.24
CA ARG A 182 -2.81 -15.61 -10.30
C ARG A 182 -2.40 -16.17 -8.95
N LYS A 183 -2.73 -17.42 -8.70
CA LYS A 183 -2.15 -18.19 -7.60
C LYS A 183 -0.62 -18.15 -7.68
N GLY A 184 0.05 -17.92 -6.56
CA GLY A 184 1.50 -17.76 -6.48
C GLY A 184 2.00 -16.33 -6.69
N ALA A 185 1.15 -15.40 -7.12
CA ALA A 185 1.51 -13.97 -7.08
C ALA A 185 1.95 -13.61 -5.66
N SER A 186 3.07 -12.89 -5.55
CA SER A 186 3.68 -12.55 -4.27
C SER A 186 3.94 -11.05 -4.16
N PHE A 187 3.99 -10.56 -2.95
CA PHE A 187 4.36 -9.19 -2.67
C PHE A 187 5.15 -9.09 -1.37
N THR A 188 6.12 -8.19 -1.38
CA THR A 188 6.91 -7.80 -0.21
C THR A 188 6.72 -6.31 0.01
N LEU A 189 6.45 -5.93 1.24
CA LEU A 189 6.41 -4.55 1.69
C LEU A 189 7.38 -4.40 2.85
N GLU A 190 8.26 -3.40 2.79
CA GLU A 190 9.07 -2.98 3.93
C GLU A 190 8.78 -1.54 4.27
N GLN A 191 8.82 -1.24 5.55
CA GLN A 191 8.70 0.10 6.08
C GLN A 191 9.90 0.43 6.96
N GLU A 192 10.27 1.69 6.98
CA GLU A 192 11.32 2.22 7.84
C GLU A 192 10.81 3.36 8.69
N ARG A 193 11.35 3.48 9.89
CA ARG A 193 11.06 4.59 10.77
C ARG A 193 11.96 5.76 10.42
N VAL A 194 11.36 6.80 9.86
CA VAL A 194 12.05 8.01 9.40
C VAL A 194 12.07 9.03 10.54
N ASN A 195 13.22 9.66 10.78
CA ASN A 195 13.46 10.69 11.80
C ASN A 195 12.99 10.30 13.23
N ASN A 196 12.90 9.01 13.53
CA ASN A 196 12.33 8.50 14.78
C ASN A 196 10.86 8.93 15.05
N GLU A 197 10.11 9.32 14.04
CA GLU A 197 8.77 9.88 14.16
C GLU A 197 7.70 9.05 13.45
N ILE A 198 7.95 8.67 12.20
CA ILE A 198 6.94 8.07 11.33
C ILE A 198 7.48 6.86 10.58
N TRP A 199 6.60 5.89 10.32
CA TRP A 199 6.88 4.74 9.47
C TRP A 199 6.44 5.03 8.04
N LEU A 200 7.38 4.93 7.10
CA LEU A 200 7.13 5.12 5.67
C LEU A 200 7.57 3.87 4.88
N PRO A 201 6.89 3.55 3.78
CA PRO A 201 7.32 2.48 2.89
C PRO A 201 8.74 2.75 2.34
N SER A 202 9.62 1.76 2.44
CA SER A 202 10.98 1.81 1.87
C SER A 202 11.13 0.89 0.67
N VAL A 203 10.48 -0.28 0.69
CA VAL A 203 10.48 -1.25 -0.41
C VAL A 203 9.08 -1.77 -0.65
N ALA A 204 8.70 -1.91 -1.91
CA ALA A 204 7.55 -2.70 -2.34
C ALA A 204 7.95 -3.50 -3.58
N ASP A 205 7.86 -4.83 -3.49
CA ASP A 205 8.10 -5.75 -4.61
C ASP A 205 6.84 -6.57 -4.86
N ILE A 206 6.42 -6.64 -6.12
CA ILE A 206 5.20 -7.32 -6.53
C ILE A 206 5.51 -8.20 -7.74
N ASN A 207 5.28 -9.50 -7.58
CA ASN A 207 5.41 -10.51 -8.62
C ASN A 207 4.02 -11.05 -8.98
N LEU A 208 3.61 -10.89 -10.23
CA LEU A 208 2.26 -11.19 -10.72
C LEU A 208 2.26 -12.39 -11.70
#